data_b84b206ec894429fb57de253307f5dc4
#
_entry.id   b84b206ec894429fb57de253307f5dc4
#
_cell.length_a   1.000
_cell.length_b   1.000
_cell.length_c   1.000
_cell.angle_alpha   90.00
_cell.angle_beta   90.00
_cell.angle_gamma   90.00
#
_symmetry.space_group_name_H-M   'P 1'
#
loop_
_entity.id
_entity.type
_entity.pdbx_description
1 polymer ?
#
loop_
_entity_poly.entity_id
_entity_poly.type
_entity_poly.pdbx_seq_one_letter_code
_entity_poly.pdbx_strand_id
1 'polypeptide(L)'
;MRKILGDLRRELQSEGDTLELLFAPGRYHFASQGAAERVYYISNHDHPGSRPIGLLLEGWRNVILRGEGSELLFEDRMLPFVLDSCRGVELRGLTIDYPNPQITQLRILRSDTTKGITFAPAPWVKWRLTERGQLEAYGDNWHTIPEIGMAFDPKSREIRYRTADMGFPNRGLRQLSPQEAKVYTTAGGQPEAILYAPHWRDARLPSGTIFTARSYYRPQPAIFITESQDIRLHDLTVHYAEGMGLLAQNSEDIELERFHVELRPDGGRYFTTQADATHFVACRGRVSLQHCRFENMMDDALNVHGVYLKVLAREDKHTLVGRFMHEQSFGFPWASPGDSVRLVTSRDIQGLEGVFHVRAISSVGGRGLEGAREVRITFGEELPADYHAERGISMENLSRTPSVVFAHNLVRHNRARGILINTPRPVLIEENTFDHVSGSAILFSTDNNMWYESGQTREVVIRRNTFQDVLTSLYQFTTAVISIHPIIPELTLQRHPFYGQGAGSIRIEDNIFRTFDTPLLHAISTDGILWRGNKIEPTKTYPKYHPNQKRFLLEGCRNIDIEPKDQVE
;
A
#
# COMPACT_ATOMS: atom_id res chain seq x y z
N MET A 1 2.76 28.80 -10.21
CA MET A 1 3.25 27.51 -10.72
C MET A 1 2.51 27.04 -11.98
N ARG A 2 1.19 26.77 -11.94
CA ARG A 2 0.39 26.24 -13.09
C ARG A 2 0.61 27.01 -14.42
N LYS A 3 0.54 28.34 -14.40
CA LYS A 3 0.74 29.16 -15.61
C LYS A 3 2.17 29.01 -16.14
N ILE A 4 3.16 29.04 -15.25
CA ILE A 4 4.57 28.87 -15.61
C ILE A 4 4.81 27.50 -16.26
N LEU A 5 4.35 26.41 -15.69
CA LEU A 5 4.50 25.07 -16.27
C LEU A 5 3.79 24.95 -17.61
N GLY A 6 2.58 25.51 -17.75
CA GLY A 6 1.83 25.51 -19.00
C GLY A 6 2.47 26.34 -20.10
N ASP A 7 3.10 27.47 -19.76
CA ASP A 7 3.83 28.34 -20.70
C ASP A 7 5.14 27.65 -21.12
N LEU A 8 5.91 27.11 -20.17
CA LEU A 8 7.15 26.37 -20.45
C LEU A 8 6.92 25.17 -21.37
N ARG A 9 5.84 24.40 -21.16
CA ARG A 9 5.52 23.28 -22.01
C ARG A 9 5.27 23.70 -23.46
N ARG A 10 4.58 24.82 -23.68
CA ARG A 10 4.28 25.33 -25.04
C ARG A 10 5.49 25.88 -25.77
N GLU A 11 6.40 26.50 -25.00
CA GLU A 11 7.53 27.23 -25.58
C GLU A 11 8.80 26.40 -25.78
N LEU A 12 9.01 25.36 -24.94
CA LEU A 12 10.30 24.69 -24.84
C LEU A 12 10.33 23.22 -25.26
N GLN A 13 9.20 22.58 -25.55
CA GLN A 13 9.21 21.18 -25.98
C GLN A 13 9.28 21.04 -27.50
N SER A 14 10.49 20.96 -28.05
CA SER A 14 10.74 20.31 -29.35
C SER A 14 10.93 18.79 -29.15
N GLU A 15 10.58 17.99 -30.16
CA GLU A 15 10.79 16.52 -30.11
C GLU A 15 12.32 16.24 -29.97
N GLY A 16 12.70 15.57 -28.88
CA GLY A 16 14.07 15.08 -28.63
C GLY A 16 14.88 15.85 -27.59
N ASP A 17 14.49 17.06 -27.20
CA ASP A 17 15.21 17.81 -26.17
C ASP A 17 14.81 17.38 -24.76
N THR A 18 15.79 17.36 -23.85
CA THR A 18 15.56 17.17 -22.42
C THR A 18 15.42 18.53 -21.74
N LEU A 19 14.27 18.76 -21.07
CA LEU A 19 14.03 19.95 -20.29
C LEU A 19 14.40 19.70 -18.82
N GLU A 20 15.30 20.51 -18.29
CA GLU A 20 15.61 20.50 -16.86
C GLU A 20 14.89 21.63 -16.14
N LEU A 21 14.08 21.28 -15.13
CA LEU A 21 13.38 22.22 -14.25
C LEU A 21 14.02 22.18 -12.86
N LEU A 22 14.50 23.33 -12.39
CA LEU A 22 15.17 23.43 -11.10
C LEU A 22 14.29 24.15 -10.08
N PHE A 23 14.02 23.50 -8.95
CA PHE A 23 13.58 24.15 -7.74
C PHE A 23 14.81 24.63 -6.96
N ALA A 24 14.90 25.92 -6.68
CA ALA A 24 15.95 26.42 -5.80
C ALA A 24 15.76 25.87 -4.38
N PRO A 25 16.83 25.59 -3.62
CA PRO A 25 16.70 25.13 -2.24
C PRO A 25 15.80 26.05 -1.40
N GLY A 26 14.84 25.47 -0.67
CA GLY A 26 13.91 26.24 0.15
C GLY A 26 12.58 25.52 0.41
N ARG A 27 11.67 26.22 1.07
CA ARG A 27 10.33 25.71 1.38
C ARG A 27 9.30 26.31 0.46
N TYR A 28 8.50 25.46 -0.16
CA TYR A 28 7.44 25.83 -1.08
C TYR A 28 6.10 25.41 -0.50
N HIS A 29 5.25 26.39 -0.21
CA HIS A 29 3.93 26.17 0.37
C HIS A 29 2.87 26.10 -0.72
N PHE A 30 2.05 25.05 -0.70
CA PHE A 30 0.96 24.79 -1.63
C PHE A 30 -0.37 24.85 -0.88
N ALA A 31 -1.25 25.73 -1.33
CA ALA A 31 -2.62 25.81 -0.86
C ALA A 31 -3.59 25.35 -1.96
N SER A 32 -4.75 24.86 -1.56
CA SER A 32 -5.79 24.40 -2.49
C SER A 32 -6.42 25.54 -3.28
N GLN A 33 -6.43 26.74 -2.73
CA GLN A 33 -7.01 27.92 -3.38
C GLN A 33 -6.29 28.25 -4.69
N GLY A 34 -7.01 28.20 -5.80
CA GLY A 34 -6.47 28.46 -7.15
C GLY A 34 -5.64 27.33 -7.73
N ALA A 35 -5.57 26.17 -7.09
CA ALA A 35 -4.95 24.97 -7.63
C ALA A 35 -5.69 24.46 -8.89
N ALA A 36 -5.00 23.67 -9.72
CA ALA A 36 -5.67 22.93 -10.79
C ALA A 36 -6.58 21.87 -10.16
N GLU A 37 -7.73 21.64 -10.75
CA GLU A 37 -8.62 20.58 -10.32
C GLU A 37 -8.79 19.52 -11.40
N ARG A 38 -8.80 18.25 -10.99
CA ARG A 38 -9.07 17.09 -11.84
C ARG A 38 -9.88 16.06 -11.08
N VAL A 39 -10.68 15.32 -11.82
CA VAL A 39 -11.28 14.07 -11.35
C VAL A 39 -10.35 12.94 -11.77
N TYR A 40 -9.91 12.15 -10.82
CA TYR A 40 -9.16 10.92 -11.05
C TYR A 40 -9.81 9.77 -10.30
N TYR A 41 -9.92 8.62 -10.95
CA TYR A 41 -10.30 7.36 -10.34
C TYR A 41 -9.02 6.60 -9.97
N ILE A 42 -8.53 6.85 -8.76
CA ILE A 42 -7.28 6.30 -8.26
C ILE A 42 -7.58 4.98 -7.55
N SER A 43 -6.95 3.89 -8.00
CA SER A 43 -7.13 2.57 -7.38
C SER A 43 -6.77 2.59 -5.90
N ASN A 44 -7.49 1.79 -5.11
CA ASN A 44 -7.27 1.62 -3.67
C ASN A 44 -7.34 2.93 -2.84
N HIS A 45 -8.03 3.95 -3.39
CA HIS A 45 -8.32 5.21 -2.71
C HIS A 45 -9.82 5.53 -2.77
N ASP A 46 -10.27 6.38 -1.86
CA ASP A 46 -11.62 6.92 -1.92
C ASP A 46 -11.78 7.90 -3.10
N HIS A 47 -13.01 8.05 -3.57
CA HIS A 47 -13.31 8.88 -4.75
C HIS A 47 -14.08 10.15 -4.33
N PRO A 48 -13.38 11.22 -3.89
CA PRO A 48 -14.03 12.46 -3.45
C PRO A 48 -14.58 13.31 -4.61
N GLY A 49 -14.43 12.85 -5.87
CA GLY A 49 -14.72 13.64 -7.05
C GLY A 49 -13.53 14.48 -7.50
N SER A 50 -13.72 15.79 -7.70
CA SER A 50 -12.61 16.70 -8.05
C SER A 50 -11.62 16.87 -6.91
N ARG A 51 -10.32 16.93 -7.27
CA ARG A 51 -9.22 17.13 -6.33
C ARG A 51 -8.39 18.35 -6.75
N PRO A 52 -8.06 19.25 -5.83
CA PRO A 52 -7.03 20.26 -6.08
C PRO A 52 -5.66 19.57 -6.19
N ILE A 53 -4.84 20.01 -7.16
CA ILE A 53 -3.53 19.42 -7.46
C ILE A 53 -2.43 20.46 -7.25
N GLY A 54 -1.40 20.08 -6.52
CA GLY A 54 -0.24 20.92 -6.28
C GLY A 54 0.63 21.11 -7.52
N LEU A 55 1.19 20.02 -8.02
CA LEU A 55 2.02 19.99 -9.22
C LEU A 55 1.44 18.98 -10.22
N LEU A 56 1.04 19.45 -11.39
CA LEU A 56 0.51 18.62 -12.47
C LEU A 56 1.44 18.69 -13.68
N LEU A 57 2.04 17.54 -14.01
CA LEU A 57 2.71 17.30 -15.29
C LEU A 57 1.81 16.40 -16.13
N GLU A 58 1.23 16.96 -17.19
CA GLU A 58 0.29 16.26 -18.07
C GLU A 58 0.83 16.20 -19.49
N GLY A 59 1.13 15.00 -20.01
CA GLY A 59 1.68 14.76 -21.34
C GLY A 59 3.10 15.30 -21.56
N TRP A 60 3.90 15.45 -20.50
CA TRP A 60 5.27 15.90 -20.61
C TRP A 60 6.19 14.77 -21.11
N ARG A 61 7.25 15.17 -21.83
CA ARG A 61 8.25 14.24 -22.36
C ARG A 61 9.65 14.73 -22.06
N ASN A 62 10.56 13.79 -21.73
CA ASN A 62 11.99 14.07 -21.51
C ASN A 62 12.22 15.24 -20.52
N VAL A 63 11.71 15.12 -19.31
CA VAL A 63 11.82 16.16 -18.28
C VAL A 63 12.56 15.65 -17.07
N ILE A 64 13.54 16.41 -16.60
CA ILE A 64 14.20 16.21 -15.32
C ILE A 64 13.76 17.36 -14.40
N LEU A 65 13.08 17.03 -13.31
CA LEU A 65 12.70 17.99 -12.28
C LEU A 65 13.61 17.77 -11.06
N ARG A 66 14.46 18.76 -10.77
CA ARG A 66 15.42 18.72 -9.67
C ARG A 66 15.04 19.68 -8.57
N GLY A 67 15.20 19.23 -7.34
CA GLY A 67 14.86 20.05 -6.17
C GLY A 67 15.70 19.72 -4.94
N GLU A 68 17.00 19.48 -5.10
CA GLU A 68 17.89 19.18 -3.99
C GLU A 68 17.87 20.31 -2.94
N GLY A 69 17.43 19.95 -1.71
CA GLY A 69 17.21 20.91 -0.63
C GLY A 69 15.87 21.65 -0.70
N SER A 70 14.96 21.21 -1.57
CA SER A 70 13.60 21.75 -1.68
C SER A 70 12.59 20.91 -0.92
N GLU A 71 11.77 21.58 -0.10
CA GLU A 71 10.70 20.99 0.67
C GLU A 71 9.35 21.51 0.18
N LEU A 72 8.48 20.60 -0.29
CA LEU A 72 7.14 20.90 -0.78
C LEU A 72 6.15 20.64 0.36
N LEU A 73 5.53 21.69 0.89
CA LEU A 73 4.62 21.67 2.03
C LEU A 73 3.18 21.89 1.55
N PHE A 74 2.31 20.90 1.80
CA PHE A 74 0.91 20.95 1.40
C PHE A 74 0.05 21.31 2.61
N GLU A 75 -0.48 22.53 2.63
CA GLU A 75 -1.23 23.08 3.77
C GLU A 75 -2.64 22.50 3.88
N ASP A 76 -3.23 22.14 2.74
CA ASP A 76 -4.60 21.65 2.61
C ASP A 76 -4.64 20.20 2.12
N ARG A 77 -5.84 19.60 2.19
CA ARG A 77 -6.12 18.35 1.49
C ARG A 77 -6.06 18.59 -0.01
N MET A 78 -5.03 18.05 -0.66
CA MET A 78 -4.82 18.15 -2.10
C MET A 78 -3.90 17.01 -2.58
N LEU A 79 -3.98 16.68 -3.86
CA LEU A 79 -3.09 15.71 -4.52
C LEU A 79 -1.75 16.40 -4.84
N PRO A 80 -0.65 16.09 -4.14
CA PRO A 80 0.56 16.89 -4.22
C PRO A 80 1.22 16.87 -5.59
N PHE A 81 1.41 15.68 -6.18
CA PHE A 81 2.14 15.53 -7.42
C PHE A 81 1.45 14.56 -8.37
N VAL A 82 1.27 14.95 -9.62
CA VAL A 82 0.66 14.11 -10.66
C VAL A 82 1.56 14.07 -11.89
N LEU A 83 1.84 12.85 -12.36
CA LEU A 83 2.39 12.55 -13.67
C LEU A 83 1.30 11.83 -14.48
N ASP A 84 0.70 12.52 -15.43
CA ASP A 84 -0.37 12.00 -16.27
C ASP A 84 0.06 11.97 -17.74
N SER A 85 0.03 10.78 -18.36
CA SER A 85 0.38 10.58 -19.76
C SER A 85 1.80 11.08 -20.13
N CYS A 86 2.73 10.97 -19.16
CA CYS A 86 4.11 11.43 -19.29
C CYS A 86 5.03 10.34 -19.84
N ARG A 87 6.17 10.76 -20.43
CA ARG A 87 7.21 9.82 -20.89
C ARG A 87 8.61 10.37 -20.66
N GLY A 88 9.50 9.53 -20.09
CA GLY A 88 10.89 9.93 -19.84
C GLY A 88 10.97 11.07 -18.82
N VAL A 89 10.29 10.93 -17.68
CA VAL A 89 10.29 11.95 -16.62
C VAL A 89 11.09 11.46 -15.43
N GLU A 90 12.03 12.29 -14.99
CA GLU A 90 12.81 12.07 -13.77
C GLU A 90 12.45 13.14 -12.73
N LEU A 91 12.13 12.72 -11.50
CA LEU A 91 12.02 13.58 -10.33
C LEU A 91 13.19 13.30 -9.41
N ARG A 92 13.89 14.34 -8.93
CA ARG A 92 15.08 14.21 -8.10
C ARG A 92 15.14 15.21 -6.96
N GLY A 93 15.54 14.70 -5.78
CA GLY A 93 15.95 15.54 -4.65
C GLY A 93 14.83 16.34 -3.96
N LEU A 94 13.58 15.89 -4.03
CA LEU A 94 12.42 16.57 -3.46
C LEU A 94 11.98 15.94 -2.14
N THR A 95 11.52 16.78 -1.22
CA THR A 95 10.86 16.36 0.02
C THR A 95 9.39 16.79 0.01
N ILE A 96 8.47 15.89 0.36
CA ILE A 96 7.03 16.13 0.43
C ILE A 96 6.56 15.97 1.88
N ASP A 97 5.84 16.95 2.40
CA ASP A 97 5.24 16.87 3.72
C ASP A 97 3.96 17.72 3.85
N TYR A 98 3.21 17.47 4.92
CA TYR A 98 2.03 18.23 5.34
C TYR A 98 2.23 18.72 6.78
N PRO A 99 2.20 20.04 7.01
CA PRO A 99 2.30 20.61 8.37
C PRO A 99 1.16 20.15 9.29
N ASN A 100 -0.04 19.92 8.74
CA ASN A 100 -1.22 19.48 9.47
C ASN A 100 -1.78 18.14 8.90
N PRO A 101 -1.18 16.99 9.26
CA PRO A 101 -1.61 15.69 8.78
C PRO A 101 -2.96 15.25 9.38
N GLN A 102 -3.75 14.44 8.64
CA GLN A 102 -5.05 13.93 9.09
C GLN A 102 -4.97 12.93 10.25
N ILE A 103 -3.81 12.33 10.48
CA ILE A 103 -3.61 11.35 11.55
C ILE A 103 -3.45 12.09 12.87
N THR A 104 -4.31 11.76 13.82
CA THR A 104 -4.26 12.32 15.17
C THR A 104 -3.25 11.57 16.02
N GLN A 105 -2.23 12.25 16.50
CA GLN A 105 -1.29 11.67 17.46
C GLN A 105 -1.56 12.17 18.87
N LEU A 106 -1.45 11.28 19.86
CA LEU A 106 -1.64 11.60 21.25
C LEU A 106 -0.66 10.83 22.15
N ARG A 107 -0.39 11.37 23.32
CA ARG A 107 0.42 10.73 24.36
C ARG A 107 -0.48 10.29 25.50
N ILE A 108 -0.39 9.03 25.91
CA ILE A 108 -1.09 8.50 27.07
C ILE A 108 -0.37 8.99 28.33
N LEU A 109 -1.06 9.77 29.14
CA LEU A 109 -0.54 10.33 30.39
C LEU A 109 -0.81 9.40 31.56
N ARG A 110 -1.99 8.78 31.60
CA ARG A 110 -2.40 7.79 32.60
C ARG A 110 -3.25 6.71 31.97
N SER A 111 -2.96 5.47 32.28
CA SER A 111 -3.78 4.32 31.89
C SER A 111 -4.24 3.58 33.15
N ASP A 112 -5.55 3.33 33.23
CA ASP A 112 -6.19 2.61 34.33
C ASP A 112 -7.24 1.67 33.73
N THR A 113 -7.05 0.37 33.93
CA THR A 113 -7.91 -0.68 33.37
C THR A 113 -9.33 -0.69 33.94
N THR A 114 -9.58 0.05 35.01
CA THR A 114 -10.91 0.18 35.64
C THR A 114 -11.55 1.54 35.41
N LYS A 115 -10.75 2.61 35.39
CA LYS A 115 -11.25 4.01 35.29
C LYS A 115 -11.15 4.59 33.89
N GLY A 116 -10.24 4.08 33.02
CA GLY A 116 -10.04 4.59 31.68
C GLY A 116 -8.69 5.27 31.47
N ILE A 117 -8.53 5.93 30.33
CA ILE A 117 -7.27 6.52 29.88
C ILE A 117 -7.38 8.05 29.85
N THR A 118 -6.30 8.70 30.35
CA THR A 118 -6.09 10.15 30.20
C THR A 118 -4.96 10.38 29.22
N PHE A 119 -5.14 11.28 28.25
CA PHE A 119 -4.16 11.53 27.21
C PHE A 119 -4.12 13.01 26.78
N ALA A 120 -3.03 13.40 26.14
CA ALA A 120 -2.86 14.72 25.54
C ALA A 120 -2.67 14.57 24.03
N PRO A 121 -3.43 15.27 23.18
CA PRO A 121 -3.13 15.40 21.75
C PRO A 121 -1.74 16.04 21.54
N ALA A 122 -1.07 15.69 20.46
CA ALA A 122 0.19 16.34 20.11
C ALA A 122 -0.03 17.84 19.80
N PRO A 123 0.94 18.74 20.12
CA PRO A 123 0.73 20.19 20.02
C PRO A 123 0.36 20.69 18.62
N TRP A 124 0.74 19.96 17.58
CA TRP A 124 0.46 20.31 16.18
C TRP A 124 -0.90 19.81 15.67
N VAL A 125 -1.63 18.97 16.44
CA VAL A 125 -2.95 18.47 16.05
C VAL A 125 -4.00 19.56 16.28
N LYS A 126 -4.65 20.02 15.22
CA LYS A 126 -5.85 20.86 15.31
C LYS A 126 -7.06 19.96 15.59
N TRP A 127 -7.72 20.15 16.72
CA TRP A 127 -8.83 19.29 17.13
C TRP A 127 -9.92 20.05 17.90
N ARG A 128 -11.11 19.43 17.97
CA ARG A 128 -12.22 19.87 18.83
C ARG A 128 -13.00 18.66 19.32
N LEU A 129 -13.80 18.82 20.38
CA LEU A 129 -14.78 17.84 20.80
C LEU A 129 -16.13 18.16 20.18
N THR A 130 -16.77 17.15 19.57
CA THR A 130 -18.16 17.25 19.14
C THR A 130 -19.10 17.18 20.34
N GLU A 131 -20.39 17.52 20.16
CA GLU A 131 -21.43 17.41 21.20
C GLU A 131 -21.57 15.98 21.76
N ARG A 132 -21.21 14.98 20.98
CA ARG A 132 -21.20 13.56 21.39
C ARG A 132 -19.92 13.15 22.12
N GLY A 133 -19.01 14.08 22.40
CA GLY A 133 -17.71 13.79 22.98
C GLY A 133 -16.83 12.97 22.08
N GLN A 134 -16.81 13.25 20.77
CA GLN A 134 -15.89 12.67 19.81
C GLN A 134 -14.74 13.64 19.55
N LEU A 135 -13.52 13.15 19.48
CA LEU A 135 -12.40 13.94 19.00
C LEU A 135 -12.51 14.05 17.48
N GLU A 136 -12.66 15.27 16.99
CA GLU A 136 -12.60 15.61 15.58
C GLU A 136 -11.33 16.39 15.29
N ALA A 137 -10.45 15.83 14.46
CA ALA A 137 -9.30 16.56 13.92
C ALA A 137 -9.71 17.30 12.64
N TYR A 138 -9.13 18.49 12.39
CA TYR A 138 -9.53 19.29 11.24
C TYR A 138 -8.38 20.13 10.65
N GLY A 139 -8.55 20.48 9.40
CA GLY A 139 -7.77 21.47 8.65
C GLY A 139 -8.70 22.45 7.96
N ASP A 140 -8.17 23.26 7.05
CA ASP A 140 -8.95 24.32 6.42
C ASP A 140 -10.03 23.77 5.47
N ASN A 141 -9.74 22.66 4.75
CA ASN A 141 -10.68 22.02 3.83
C ASN A 141 -10.99 20.56 4.17
N TRP A 142 -10.69 20.10 5.38
CA TRP A 142 -10.96 18.74 5.81
C TRP A 142 -11.26 18.63 7.31
N HIS A 143 -11.97 17.60 7.67
CA HIS A 143 -12.13 17.13 9.05
C HIS A 143 -12.20 15.60 9.06
N THR A 144 -11.89 14.99 10.20
CA THR A 144 -11.94 13.54 10.39
C THR A 144 -12.17 13.18 11.86
N ILE A 145 -12.94 12.11 12.08
CA ILE A 145 -13.12 11.50 13.39
C ILE A 145 -12.36 10.18 13.35
N PRO A 146 -11.26 10.03 14.11
CA PRO A 146 -10.52 8.79 14.14
C PRO A 146 -11.31 7.68 14.83
N GLU A 147 -11.16 6.44 14.35
CA GLU A 147 -11.89 5.26 14.84
C GLU A 147 -10.96 4.13 15.25
N ILE A 148 -9.76 4.10 14.67
CA ILE A 148 -8.77 3.05 14.84
C ILE A 148 -7.38 3.65 14.95
N GLY A 149 -6.44 2.90 15.50
CA GLY A 149 -5.07 3.38 15.59
C GLY A 149 -4.07 2.33 16.05
N MET A 150 -2.85 2.79 16.28
CA MET A 150 -1.71 2.00 16.69
C MET A 150 -1.00 2.63 17.88
N ALA A 151 -0.48 1.78 18.75
CA ALA A 151 0.33 2.22 19.87
C ALA A 151 1.83 2.07 19.55
N PHE A 152 2.62 3.09 19.86
CA PHE A 152 4.05 3.11 19.61
C PHE A 152 4.84 3.23 20.92
N ASP A 153 5.99 2.59 20.95
CA ASP A 153 6.97 2.83 21.98
C ASP A 153 7.60 4.23 21.80
N PRO A 154 7.65 5.07 22.85
CA PRO A 154 8.11 6.45 22.72
C PRO A 154 9.61 6.60 22.43
N LYS A 155 10.41 5.55 22.63
CA LYS A 155 11.86 5.56 22.43
C LYS A 155 12.28 4.93 21.10
N SER A 156 11.83 3.69 20.84
CA SER A 156 12.20 2.97 19.62
C SER A 156 11.37 3.39 18.41
N ARG A 157 10.21 4.00 18.61
CA ARG A 157 9.20 4.34 17.58
C ARG A 157 8.61 3.13 16.87
N GLU A 158 8.77 1.95 17.44
CA GLU A 158 8.16 0.71 16.98
C GLU A 158 6.68 0.64 17.37
N ILE A 159 5.87 -0.03 16.55
CA ILE A 159 4.52 -0.42 16.94
C ILE A 159 4.64 -1.41 18.09
N ARG A 160 3.98 -1.11 19.21
CA ARG A 160 4.00 -1.99 20.38
C ARG A 160 3.41 -3.36 20.01
N TYR A 161 4.01 -4.38 20.57
CA TYR A 161 3.61 -5.77 20.35
C TYR A 161 2.10 -5.97 20.51
N ARG A 162 1.45 -6.52 19.45
CA ARG A 162 0.02 -6.80 19.37
C ARG A 162 -0.89 -5.55 19.45
N THR A 163 -0.43 -4.41 19.01
CA THR A 163 -1.22 -3.16 19.02
C THR A 163 -1.33 -2.48 17.66
N ALA A 164 -1.04 -3.19 16.59
CA ALA A 164 -1.06 -2.61 15.25
C ALA A 164 -2.47 -2.25 14.72
N ASP A 165 -3.51 -2.73 15.37
CA ASP A 165 -4.90 -2.39 15.03
C ASP A 165 -5.74 -2.36 16.30
N MET A 166 -5.99 -1.15 16.81
CA MET A 166 -6.72 -0.94 18.06
C MET A 166 -7.86 0.05 17.83
N GLY A 167 -9.03 -0.24 18.39
CA GLY A 167 -10.12 0.71 18.39
C GLY A 167 -9.76 1.99 19.16
N PHE A 168 -10.12 3.14 18.63
CA PHE A 168 -10.06 4.42 19.32
C PHE A 168 -11.45 4.80 19.79
N PRO A 169 -11.64 5.26 21.05
CA PRO A 169 -12.96 5.62 21.55
C PRO A 169 -13.48 6.86 20.81
N ASN A 170 -14.62 6.74 20.19
CA ASN A 170 -15.25 7.80 19.42
C ASN A 170 -16.46 8.44 20.10
N ARG A 171 -16.63 8.23 21.42
CA ARG A 171 -17.73 8.81 22.22
C ARG A 171 -17.34 9.00 23.68
N GLY A 172 -17.92 10.01 24.31
CA GLY A 172 -17.81 10.22 25.75
C GLY A 172 -16.43 10.71 26.20
N LEU A 173 -15.63 11.25 25.30
CA LEU A 173 -14.41 11.98 25.67
C LEU A 173 -14.79 13.30 26.33
N ARG A 174 -14.04 13.70 27.36
CA ARG A 174 -14.15 15.02 27.95
C ARG A 174 -12.78 15.66 28.16
N GLN A 175 -12.73 16.94 28.02
CA GLN A 175 -11.54 17.72 28.39
C GLN A 175 -11.50 17.89 29.92
N LEU A 176 -10.32 17.73 30.51
CA LEU A 176 -10.13 18.00 31.94
C LEU A 176 -10.16 19.51 32.20
N SER A 177 -10.75 19.89 33.33
CA SER A 177 -10.65 21.26 33.82
C SER A 177 -9.19 21.62 34.18
N PRO A 178 -8.81 22.89 34.22
CA PRO A 178 -7.46 23.30 34.61
C PRO A 178 -7.03 22.74 35.98
N GLN A 179 -7.98 22.56 36.91
CA GLN A 179 -7.71 22.00 38.22
C GLN A 179 -7.37 20.50 38.16
N GLU A 180 -8.13 19.73 37.38
CA GLU A 180 -7.86 18.29 37.17
C GLU A 180 -6.56 18.07 36.39
N ALA A 181 -6.21 18.97 35.48
CA ALA A 181 -5.05 18.89 34.62
C ALA A 181 -3.71 19.10 35.37
N LYS A 182 -3.71 19.79 36.52
CA LYS A 182 -2.50 20.14 37.28
C LYS A 182 -1.60 18.96 37.65
N VAL A 183 -2.18 17.76 37.80
CA VAL A 183 -1.41 16.55 38.18
C VAL A 183 -0.68 15.91 37.01
N TYR A 184 -0.86 16.40 35.79
CA TYR A 184 -0.32 15.84 34.55
C TYR A 184 0.78 16.72 33.94
N THR A 185 1.79 17.06 34.72
CA THR A 185 2.98 17.76 34.19
C THR A 185 3.95 16.75 33.58
N THR A 186 4.43 17.00 32.35
CA THR A 186 5.41 16.17 31.66
C THR A 186 6.78 16.86 31.65
N ALA A 187 7.83 16.15 31.21
CA ALA A 187 9.17 16.74 31.05
C ALA A 187 9.20 17.93 30.05
N GLY A 188 8.21 18.02 29.15
CA GLY A 188 8.01 19.15 28.23
C GLY A 188 7.10 20.26 28.76
N GLY A 189 6.76 20.24 30.06
CA GLY A 189 5.79 21.16 30.65
C GLY A 189 4.37 20.58 30.76
N GLN A 190 3.42 21.41 31.13
CA GLN A 190 2.01 21.02 31.18
C GLN A 190 1.44 21.03 29.74
N PRO A 191 0.79 19.92 29.28
CA PRO A 191 0.12 19.93 27.99
C PRO A 191 -0.96 21.01 27.92
N GLU A 192 -1.15 21.61 26.76
CA GLU A 192 -2.14 22.66 26.53
C GLU A 192 -3.58 22.16 26.78
N ALA A 193 -3.84 20.91 26.40
CA ALA A 193 -5.13 20.26 26.67
C ALA A 193 -4.96 18.79 27.05
N ILE A 194 -5.80 18.33 27.96
CA ILE A 194 -5.83 16.95 28.42
C ILE A 194 -7.23 16.40 28.31
N LEU A 195 -7.37 15.25 27.67
CA LEU A 195 -8.60 14.54 27.46
C LEU A 195 -8.69 13.29 28.32
N TYR A 196 -9.89 12.94 28.73
CA TYR A 196 -10.20 11.74 29.49
C TYR A 196 -11.22 10.88 28.73
N ALA A 197 -10.87 9.58 28.60
CA ALA A 197 -11.68 8.55 27.96
C ALA A 197 -12.08 7.49 29.00
N PRO A 198 -13.25 7.59 29.66
CA PRO A 198 -13.65 6.68 30.75
C PRO A 198 -13.86 5.23 30.28
N HIS A 199 -14.20 5.05 29.01
CA HIS A 199 -14.48 3.73 28.42
C HIS A 199 -13.30 3.11 27.68
N TRP A 200 -12.18 3.84 27.54
CA TRP A 200 -10.97 3.32 26.90
C TRP A 200 -10.10 2.63 27.96
N ARG A 201 -10.14 1.31 27.96
CA ARG A 201 -9.50 0.46 28.98
C ARG A 201 -8.73 -0.64 28.26
N ASP A 202 -7.42 -0.50 28.14
CA ASP A 202 -6.55 -1.48 27.50
C ASP A 202 -5.19 -1.55 28.23
N ALA A 203 -4.87 -2.72 28.78
CA ALA A 203 -3.62 -2.95 29.51
C ALA A 203 -2.36 -2.85 28.61
N ARG A 204 -2.53 -2.93 27.28
CA ARG A 204 -1.43 -2.79 26.32
C ARG A 204 -0.99 -1.33 26.11
N LEU A 205 -1.74 -0.38 26.70
CA LEU A 205 -1.52 1.06 26.57
C LEU A 205 -0.98 1.67 27.90
N PRO A 206 0.23 1.39 28.34
CA PRO A 206 0.79 1.99 29.55
C PRO A 206 1.02 3.49 29.36
N SER A 207 1.15 4.21 30.49
CA SER A 207 1.54 5.62 30.49
C SER A 207 2.85 5.84 29.73
N GLY A 208 2.94 6.93 28.98
CA GLY A 208 4.06 7.28 28.09
C GLY A 208 3.89 6.79 26.65
N THR A 209 3.01 5.82 26.39
CA THR A 209 2.72 5.34 25.03
C THR A 209 2.27 6.48 24.11
N ILE A 210 2.79 6.49 22.89
CA ILE A 210 2.25 7.33 21.81
C ILE A 210 1.22 6.51 21.05
N PHE A 211 0.04 7.08 20.86
CA PHE A 211 -1.01 6.46 20.08
C PHE A 211 -1.32 7.34 18.87
N THR A 212 -1.37 6.72 17.69
CA THR A 212 -1.76 7.40 16.46
C THR A 212 -3.13 6.90 16.05
N ALA A 213 -4.09 7.81 15.94
CA ALA A 213 -5.47 7.50 15.62
C ALA A 213 -5.84 8.04 14.24
N ARG A 214 -6.55 7.25 13.44
CA ARG A 214 -6.94 7.57 12.06
C ARG A 214 -8.37 7.11 11.74
N SER A 215 -8.92 7.64 10.68
CA SER A 215 -10.03 7.02 9.95
C SER A 215 -9.50 6.10 8.86
N TYR A 216 -10.39 5.36 8.18
CA TYR A 216 -10.01 4.59 7.00
C TYR A 216 -10.01 5.43 5.70
N TYR A 217 -10.43 6.69 5.77
CA TYR A 217 -10.50 7.56 4.60
C TYR A 217 -9.11 7.91 4.07
N ARG A 218 -8.86 7.58 2.80
CA ARG A 218 -7.60 7.80 2.09
C ARG A 218 -7.87 8.42 0.72
N PRO A 219 -8.00 9.76 0.66
CA PRO A 219 -8.48 10.45 -0.55
C PRO A 219 -7.49 10.43 -1.72
N GLN A 220 -6.17 10.47 -1.45
CA GLN A 220 -5.15 10.58 -2.50
C GLN A 220 -3.75 10.17 -2.03
N PRO A 221 -2.88 9.69 -2.96
CA PRO A 221 -1.46 9.51 -2.68
C PRO A 221 -0.70 10.85 -2.68
N ALA A 222 0.56 10.85 -2.21
CA ALA A 222 1.44 12.01 -2.36
C ALA A 222 1.91 12.17 -3.81
N ILE A 223 2.21 11.06 -4.50
CA ILE A 223 2.60 11.05 -5.91
C ILE A 223 1.67 10.09 -6.65
N PHE A 224 0.98 10.60 -7.66
CA PHE A 224 0.14 9.82 -8.56
C PHE A 224 0.73 9.78 -9.95
N ILE A 225 0.97 8.57 -10.47
CA ILE A 225 1.49 8.32 -11.81
C ILE A 225 0.43 7.53 -12.58
N THR A 226 -0.04 8.04 -13.71
CA THR A 226 -1.04 7.35 -14.52
C THR A 226 -0.73 7.45 -16.01
N GLU A 227 -1.01 6.38 -16.77
CA GLU A 227 -0.81 6.27 -18.21
C GLU A 227 0.59 6.75 -18.68
N SER A 228 1.60 6.63 -17.82
CA SER A 228 2.94 7.18 -18.04
C SER A 228 3.98 6.07 -18.27
N GLN A 229 5.09 6.42 -18.91
CA GLN A 229 6.16 5.47 -19.27
C GLN A 229 7.55 6.05 -18.99
N ASP A 230 8.50 5.18 -18.59
CA ASP A 230 9.89 5.53 -18.30
C ASP A 230 9.99 6.65 -17.25
N ILE A 231 9.51 6.34 -16.05
CA ILE A 231 9.45 7.27 -14.92
C ILE A 231 10.49 6.89 -13.88
N ARG A 232 11.33 7.85 -13.49
CA ARG A 232 12.39 7.69 -12.50
C ARG A 232 12.22 8.66 -11.34
N LEU A 233 12.27 8.12 -10.13
CA LEU A 233 12.17 8.89 -8.90
C LEU A 233 13.41 8.62 -8.05
N HIS A 234 14.29 9.61 -7.98
CA HIS A 234 15.58 9.49 -7.33
C HIS A 234 15.71 10.48 -6.17
N ASP A 235 16.22 10.01 -5.03
CA ASP A 235 16.51 10.86 -3.87
C ASP A 235 15.29 11.68 -3.41
N LEU A 236 14.10 11.05 -3.39
CA LEU A 236 12.86 11.67 -2.91
C LEU A 236 12.53 11.21 -1.50
N THR A 237 11.95 12.12 -0.72
CA THR A 237 11.45 11.79 0.62
C THR A 237 10.00 12.23 0.77
N VAL A 238 9.14 11.32 1.26
CA VAL A 238 7.76 11.59 1.65
C VAL A 238 7.65 11.39 3.16
N HIS A 239 7.42 12.46 3.90
CA HIS A 239 7.24 12.41 5.35
C HIS A 239 5.78 12.14 5.76
N TYR A 240 4.83 12.53 4.91
CA TYR A 240 3.42 12.22 5.11
C TYR A 240 2.64 12.20 3.79
N ALA A 241 1.62 11.34 3.73
CA ALA A 241 0.60 11.32 2.68
C ALA A 241 -0.78 10.97 3.25
N GLU A 242 -1.83 11.57 2.68
CA GLU A 242 -3.24 11.33 3.07
C GLU A 242 -3.81 9.99 2.56
N GLY A 243 -3.06 9.27 1.78
CA GLY A 243 -3.27 7.91 1.31
C GLY A 243 -1.93 7.21 1.25
N MET A 244 -1.50 6.82 0.07
CA MET A 244 -0.21 6.19 -0.19
C MET A 244 0.90 7.22 -0.45
N GLY A 245 2.15 6.85 -0.22
CA GLY A 245 3.29 7.71 -0.57
C GLY A 245 3.41 7.88 -2.08
N LEU A 246 3.28 6.79 -2.83
CA LEU A 246 3.20 6.77 -4.29
C LEU A 246 2.18 5.74 -4.75
N LEU A 247 1.36 6.10 -5.73
CA LEU A 247 0.58 5.14 -6.50
C LEU A 247 0.83 5.34 -8.00
N ALA A 248 1.23 4.25 -8.67
CA ALA A 248 1.32 4.19 -10.12
C ALA A 248 0.23 3.26 -10.67
N GLN A 249 -0.47 3.72 -11.68
CA GLN A 249 -1.60 3.02 -12.29
C GLN A 249 -1.46 3.04 -13.82
N ASN A 250 -1.68 1.89 -14.47
CA ASN A 250 -1.62 1.80 -15.93
C ASN A 250 -0.33 2.34 -16.57
N SER A 251 0.77 2.26 -15.86
CA SER A 251 2.04 2.87 -16.27
C SER A 251 3.11 1.81 -16.55
N GLU A 252 4.20 2.20 -17.20
CA GLU A 252 5.21 1.28 -17.69
C GLU A 252 6.61 1.77 -17.32
N ASP A 253 7.50 0.83 -16.92
CA ASP A 253 8.90 1.08 -16.59
C ASP A 253 9.09 2.18 -15.55
N ILE A 254 8.92 1.81 -14.27
CA ILE A 254 9.01 2.73 -13.14
C ILE A 254 10.18 2.33 -12.25
N GLU A 255 11.08 3.28 -11.99
CA GLU A 255 12.27 3.11 -11.16
C GLU A 255 12.24 4.07 -9.97
N LEU A 256 12.40 3.52 -8.78
CA LEU A 256 12.57 4.23 -7.52
C LEU A 256 13.96 3.91 -6.96
N GLU A 257 14.82 4.90 -6.87
CA GLU A 257 16.17 4.78 -6.32
C GLU A 257 16.33 5.78 -5.17
N ARG A 258 16.58 5.30 -3.94
CA ARG A 258 16.58 6.14 -2.73
C ARG A 258 15.30 6.99 -2.60
N PHE A 259 14.17 6.33 -2.85
CA PHE A 259 12.85 6.88 -2.57
C PHE A 259 12.47 6.49 -1.14
N HIS A 260 12.31 7.48 -0.26
CA HIS A 260 12.08 7.25 1.14
C HIS A 260 10.68 7.67 1.56
N VAL A 261 9.97 6.78 2.25
CA VAL A 261 8.80 7.13 3.05
C VAL A 261 9.22 6.95 4.50
N GLU A 262 9.59 8.05 5.15
CA GLU A 262 10.26 8.00 6.44
C GLU A 262 9.83 9.12 7.38
N LEU A 263 10.02 8.88 8.68
CA LEU A 263 9.72 9.88 9.70
C LEU A 263 10.62 11.10 9.53
N ARG A 264 10.03 12.28 9.73
CA ARG A 264 10.84 13.50 9.84
C ARG A 264 11.73 13.41 11.09
N PRO A 265 13.05 13.58 10.97
CA PRO A 265 13.97 13.40 12.11
C PRO A 265 13.57 14.19 13.35
N ASP A 266 13.21 15.46 13.19
CA ASP A 266 12.88 16.40 14.28
C ASP A 266 11.36 16.60 14.46
N GLY A 267 10.53 15.83 13.74
CA GLY A 267 9.09 16.09 13.62
C GLY A 267 8.24 15.63 14.81
N GLY A 268 8.75 14.78 15.68
CA GLY A 268 7.98 14.22 16.80
C GLY A 268 6.82 13.29 16.38
N ARG A 269 6.64 13.02 15.08
CA ARG A 269 5.63 12.11 14.54
C ARG A 269 6.08 10.65 14.61
N TYR A 270 5.10 9.74 14.74
CA TYR A 270 5.30 8.29 14.80
C TYR A 270 4.62 7.56 13.63
N PHE A 271 4.27 8.28 12.59
CA PHE A 271 3.62 7.77 11.38
C PHE A 271 4.11 8.53 10.15
N THR A 272 3.97 7.90 8.99
CA THR A 272 4.23 8.47 7.67
C THR A 272 2.95 8.50 6.84
N THR A 273 2.62 7.46 6.07
CA THR A 273 1.46 7.44 5.18
C THR A 273 0.21 6.89 5.86
N GLN A 274 -0.96 7.33 5.40
CA GLN A 274 -2.26 6.81 5.83
C GLN A 274 -2.51 5.36 5.35
N ALA A 275 -1.86 4.96 4.26
CA ALA A 275 -1.88 3.62 3.69
C ALA A 275 -0.46 3.20 3.29
N ASP A 276 -0.28 2.55 2.12
CA ASP A 276 1.01 2.00 1.69
C ASP A 276 2.08 3.08 1.45
N ALA A 277 3.34 2.70 1.51
CA ALA A 277 4.40 3.57 1.01
C ALA A 277 4.36 3.65 -0.51
N THR A 278 4.27 2.52 -1.21
CA THR A 278 4.24 2.45 -2.67
C THR A 278 3.25 1.40 -3.18
N HIS A 279 2.54 1.73 -4.26
CA HIS A 279 1.50 0.87 -4.81
C HIS A 279 1.47 0.92 -6.34
N PHE A 280 1.44 -0.23 -7.01
CA PHE A 280 1.49 -0.35 -8.46
C PHE A 280 0.34 -1.21 -8.97
N VAL A 281 -0.59 -0.58 -9.69
CA VAL A 281 -1.81 -1.23 -10.18
C VAL A 281 -1.83 -1.28 -11.70
N ALA A 282 -2.03 -2.48 -12.25
CA ALA A 282 -2.11 -2.68 -13.70
C ALA A 282 -0.94 -2.05 -14.48
N CYS A 283 0.24 -1.99 -13.86
CA CYS A 283 1.48 -1.55 -14.49
C CYS A 283 2.05 -2.66 -15.39
N ARG A 284 3.02 -2.30 -16.24
CA ARG A 284 3.73 -3.23 -17.12
C ARG A 284 5.23 -2.87 -17.21
N GLY A 285 5.98 -3.64 -18.00
CA GLY A 285 7.43 -3.47 -18.08
C GLY A 285 8.11 -3.87 -16.76
N ARG A 286 8.89 -2.98 -16.19
CA ARG A 286 9.64 -3.21 -14.95
C ARG A 286 9.26 -2.21 -13.87
N VAL A 287 9.03 -2.70 -12.67
CA VAL A 287 8.94 -1.91 -11.44
C VAL A 287 10.16 -2.23 -10.57
N SER A 288 10.99 -1.24 -10.28
CA SER A 288 12.24 -1.41 -9.54
C SER A 288 12.31 -0.44 -8.37
N LEU A 289 12.52 -0.96 -7.16
CA LEU A 289 12.72 -0.19 -5.94
C LEU A 289 14.05 -0.61 -5.31
N GLN A 290 15.00 0.32 -5.26
CA GLN A 290 16.33 0.03 -4.74
C GLN A 290 16.82 1.11 -3.78
N HIS A 291 17.54 0.67 -2.73
CA HIS A 291 18.11 1.54 -1.70
C HIS A 291 17.07 2.46 -1.02
N CYS A 292 15.81 2.01 -0.97
CA CYS A 292 14.69 2.76 -0.39
C CYS A 292 14.55 2.49 1.11
N ARG A 293 13.92 3.43 1.82
CA ARG A 293 13.54 3.28 3.23
C ARG A 293 12.06 3.50 3.38
N PHE A 294 11.38 2.55 4.00
CA PHE A 294 9.95 2.57 4.26
C PHE A 294 9.71 2.31 5.75
N GLU A 295 9.22 3.31 6.47
CA GLU A 295 9.02 3.18 7.91
C GLU A 295 7.72 3.82 8.41
N ASN A 296 7.12 3.19 9.41
CA ASN A 296 5.96 3.71 10.13
C ASN A 296 4.74 4.03 9.26
N MET A 297 4.58 3.35 8.12
CA MET A 297 3.36 3.42 7.31
C MET A 297 2.19 2.76 8.05
N MET A 298 0.98 3.19 7.73
CA MET A 298 -0.22 2.57 8.27
C MET A 298 -0.76 1.42 7.41
N ASP A 299 0.01 0.98 6.42
CA ASP A 299 -0.18 -0.23 5.64
C ASP A 299 1.17 -0.74 5.08
N ASP A 300 1.21 -1.34 3.88
CA ASP A 300 2.36 -2.03 3.30
C ASP A 300 3.47 -1.08 2.81
N ALA A 301 4.70 -1.57 2.70
CA ALA A 301 5.76 -0.81 2.03
C ALA A 301 5.62 -0.86 0.51
N LEU A 302 5.19 -1.99 -0.03
CA LEU A 302 4.96 -2.19 -1.46
C LEU A 302 3.73 -3.07 -1.68
N ASN A 303 2.85 -2.67 -2.60
CA ASN A 303 1.84 -3.54 -3.18
C ASN A 303 1.90 -3.48 -4.72
N VAL A 304 1.88 -4.64 -5.38
CA VAL A 304 1.88 -4.78 -6.84
C VAL A 304 0.83 -5.78 -7.27
N HIS A 305 -0.14 -5.35 -8.07
CA HIS A 305 -1.20 -6.23 -8.55
C HIS A 305 -1.88 -5.72 -9.83
N GLY A 306 -2.61 -6.60 -10.51
CA GLY A 306 -3.62 -6.24 -11.50
C GLY A 306 -5.00 -6.15 -10.86
N VAL A 307 -6.06 -6.04 -11.68
CA VAL A 307 -7.45 -5.99 -11.21
C VAL A 307 -8.28 -7.04 -11.92
N TYR A 308 -9.00 -7.86 -11.16
CA TYR A 308 -10.02 -8.75 -11.71
C TYR A 308 -11.28 -7.99 -12.06
N LEU A 309 -11.83 -8.24 -13.26
CA LEU A 309 -13.21 -7.88 -13.58
C LEU A 309 -14.10 -9.11 -13.48
N LYS A 310 -15.11 -9.07 -12.63
CA LYS A 310 -16.11 -10.14 -12.55
C LYS A 310 -16.99 -10.12 -13.80
N VAL A 311 -17.16 -11.29 -14.44
CA VAL A 311 -18.05 -11.42 -15.58
C VAL A 311 -19.51 -11.39 -15.10
N LEU A 312 -20.29 -10.44 -15.61
CA LEU A 312 -21.72 -10.27 -15.32
C LEU A 312 -22.62 -10.83 -16.41
N ALA A 313 -22.18 -10.76 -17.67
CA ALA A 313 -22.95 -11.22 -18.81
C ALA A 313 -22.03 -11.61 -19.96
N ARG A 314 -22.54 -12.46 -20.84
CA ARG A 314 -22.03 -12.73 -22.18
C ARG A 314 -23.04 -12.17 -23.17
N GLU A 315 -22.66 -11.19 -24.00
CA GLU A 315 -23.55 -10.58 -24.99
C GLU A 315 -23.58 -11.37 -26.29
N ASP A 316 -22.41 -11.90 -26.70
CA ASP A 316 -22.27 -12.75 -27.87
C ASP A 316 -21.06 -13.69 -27.74
N LYS A 317 -20.66 -14.33 -28.83
CA LYS A 317 -19.54 -15.28 -28.82
C LYS A 317 -18.15 -14.65 -28.65
N HIS A 318 -18.04 -13.34 -28.75
CA HIS A 318 -16.79 -12.60 -28.60
C HIS A 318 -16.81 -11.58 -27.46
N THR A 319 -17.98 -11.32 -26.85
CA THR A 319 -18.16 -10.17 -25.96
C THR A 319 -18.63 -10.56 -24.57
N LEU A 320 -17.88 -10.12 -23.55
CA LEU A 320 -18.25 -10.20 -22.14
C LEU A 320 -18.44 -8.81 -21.54
N VAL A 321 -19.38 -8.72 -20.60
CA VAL A 321 -19.52 -7.58 -19.71
C VAL A 321 -18.81 -7.91 -18.39
N GLY A 322 -17.83 -7.09 -18.03
CA GLY A 322 -17.08 -7.18 -16.80
C GLY A 322 -17.35 -6.02 -15.86
N ARG A 323 -17.27 -6.26 -14.56
CA ARG A 323 -17.48 -5.24 -13.52
C ARG A 323 -16.31 -5.18 -12.57
N PHE A 324 -15.86 -3.96 -12.27
CA PHE A 324 -15.03 -3.66 -11.11
C PHE A 324 -15.85 -3.85 -9.84
N MET A 325 -15.41 -4.73 -8.96
CA MET A 325 -16.20 -5.11 -7.79
C MET A 325 -15.86 -4.32 -6.53
N HIS A 326 -14.59 -3.89 -6.38
CA HIS A 326 -14.17 -3.16 -5.20
C HIS A 326 -14.50 -1.66 -5.29
N GLU A 327 -15.02 -1.09 -4.19
CA GLU A 327 -15.50 0.30 -4.14
C GLU A 327 -14.39 1.35 -4.32
N GLN A 328 -13.16 1.01 -3.98
CA GLN A 328 -11.99 1.89 -4.13
C GLN A 328 -11.14 1.55 -5.36
N SER A 329 -11.56 0.62 -6.23
CA SER A 329 -10.76 0.20 -7.39
C SER A 329 -11.64 0.05 -8.63
N PHE A 330 -11.99 1.17 -9.26
CA PHE A 330 -12.81 1.22 -10.47
C PHE A 330 -12.59 2.51 -11.25
N GLY A 331 -13.11 2.58 -12.48
CA GLY A 331 -13.26 3.82 -13.23
C GLY A 331 -12.01 4.27 -13.99
N PHE A 332 -10.97 3.45 -14.03
CA PHE A 332 -9.78 3.63 -14.87
C PHE A 332 -9.79 2.65 -16.05
N PRO A 333 -9.05 2.91 -17.15
CA PRO A 333 -8.95 1.99 -18.27
C PRO A 333 -8.38 0.63 -17.87
N TRP A 334 -9.17 -0.43 -17.95
CA TRP A 334 -8.76 -1.78 -17.55
C TRP A 334 -7.92 -2.50 -18.60
N ALA A 335 -8.17 -2.22 -19.89
CA ALA A 335 -7.46 -2.83 -21.00
C ALA A 335 -7.37 -1.86 -22.18
N SER A 336 -6.47 -2.18 -23.11
CA SER A 336 -6.35 -1.57 -24.42
C SER A 336 -6.49 -2.64 -25.52
N PRO A 337 -6.88 -2.28 -26.75
CA PRO A 337 -6.84 -3.22 -27.89
C PRO A 337 -5.45 -3.85 -28.01
N GLY A 338 -5.42 -5.18 -28.15
CA GLY A 338 -4.20 -5.99 -28.18
C GLY A 338 -3.80 -6.60 -26.84
N ASP A 339 -4.35 -6.15 -25.71
CA ASP A 339 -4.07 -6.75 -24.39
C ASP A 339 -4.56 -8.21 -24.34
N SER A 340 -3.77 -9.07 -23.72
CA SER A 340 -4.07 -10.49 -23.49
C SER A 340 -4.83 -10.68 -22.19
N VAL A 341 -5.90 -11.44 -22.23
CA VAL A 341 -6.79 -11.69 -21.10
C VAL A 341 -6.93 -13.19 -20.87
N ARG A 342 -6.87 -13.60 -19.61
CA ARG A 342 -7.21 -14.93 -19.14
C ARG A 342 -8.47 -14.86 -18.29
N LEU A 343 -9.26 -15.94 -18.29
CA LEU A 343 -10.39 -16.08 -17.38
C LEU A 343 -10.02 -17.02 -16.23
N VAL A 344 -10.51 -16.70 -15.03
CA VAL A 344 -10.23 -17.40 -13.79
C VAL A 344 -11.53 -17.61 -13.03
N THR A 345 -11.75 -18.78 -12.48
CA THR A 345 -12.90 -19.07 -11.60
C THR A 345 -12.72 -18.38 -10.24
N SER A 346 -13.80 -17.86 -9.64
CA SER A 346 -13.74 -17.21 -8.33
C SER A 346 -13.69 -18.21 -7.16
N ARG A 347 -14.20 -19.41 -7.37
CA ARG A 347 -14.43 -20.42 -6.34
C ARG A 347 -13.15 -21.17 -5.92
N ASP A 348 -12.36 -21.56 -6.90
CA ASP A 348 -11.14 -22.37 -6.73
C ASP A 348 -9.90 -21.73 -7.37
N ILE A 349 -10.03 -20.51 -7.88
CA ILE A 349 -8.97 -19.75 -8.58
C ILE A 349 -8.25 -20.62 -9.61
N GLN A 350 -9.03 -21.26 -10.48
CA GLN A 350 -8.50 -22.08 -11.56
C GLN A 350 -8.49 -21.24 -12.85
N GLY A 351 -7.32 -21.09 -13.46
CA GLY A 351 -7.22 -20.54 -14.81
C GLY A 351 -7.98 -21.40 -15.81
N LEU A 352 -8.85 -20.80 -16.60
CA LEU A 352 -9.56 -21.46 -17.67
C LEU A 352 -8.69 -21.55 -18.93
N GLU A 353 -9.03 -22.48 -19.80
CA GLU A 353 -8.29 -22.69 -21.05
C GLU A 353 -8.42 -21.49 -22.00
N GLY A 354 -7.34 -21.14 -22.65
CA GLY A 354 -7.26 -20.06 -23.63
C GLY A 354 -6.77 -18.72 -23.06
N VAL A 355 -6.15 -17.97 -23.94
CA VAL A 355 -5.82 -16.55 -23.77
C VAL A 355 -6.49 -15.81 -24.91
N PHE A 356 -7.20 -14.73 -24.56
CA PHE A 356 -8.03 -13.99 -25.49
C PHE A 356 -7.47 -12.58 -25.66
N HIS A 357 -7.47 -12.04 -26.87
CA HIS A 357 -6.95 -10.72 -27.16
C HIS A 357 -8.06 -9.68 -27.27
N VAL A 358 -7.93 -8.61 -26.53
CA VAL A 358 -8.91 -7.50 -26.54
C VAL A 358 -8.90 -6.84 -27.92
N ARG A 359 -10.04 -6.84 -28.60
CA ARG A 359 -10.27 -6.11 -29.84
C ARG A 359 -10.83 -4.72 -29.56
N ALA A 360 -11.74 -4.61 -28.60
CA ALA A 360 -12.36 -3.35 -28.21
C ALA A 360 -12.80 -3.38 -26.74
N ILE A 361 -12.82 -2.21 -26.11
CA ILE A 361 -13.38 -1.99 -24.79
C ILE A 361 -14.24 -0.73 -24.80
N SER A 362 -15.40 -0.77 -24.15
CA SER A 362 -16.29 0.39 -23.98
C SER A 362 -17.04 0.31 -22.65
N SER A 363 -17.52 1.43 -22.13
CA SER A 363 -18.40 1.43 -20.96
C SER A 363 -19.80 0.94 -21.34
N VAL A 364 -20.48 0.25 -20.42
CA VAL A 364 -21.86 -0.20 -20.63
C VAL A 364 -22.81 0.98 -20.79
N GLY A 365 -22.55 2.10 -20.14
CA GLY A 365 -23.37 3.33 -20.22
C GLY A 365 -23.04 4.28 -21.37
N GLY A 366 -22.05 3.99 -22.22
CA GLY A 366 -21.68 4.82 -23.39
C GLY A 366 -21.05 6.18 -23.09
N ARG A 367 -20.59 6.43 -21.83
CA ARG A 367 -20.07 7.72 -21.36
C ARG A 367 -18.53 7.81 -21.26
N GLY A 368 -17.81 6.96 -21.97
CA GLY A 368 -16.36 6.81 -21.80
C GLY A 368 -16.01 5.75 -20.74
N LEU A 369 -14.71 5.45 -20.59
CA LEU A 369 -14.22 4.46 -19.62
C LEU A 369 -13.99 5.07 -18.23
N GLU A 370 -13.72 6.36 -18.16
CA GLU A 370 -13.48 7.07 -16.90
C GLU A 370 -14.74 7.07 -16.03
N GLY A 371 -14.59 6.58 -14.81
CA GLY A 371 -15.68 6.41 -13.85
C GLY A 371 -16.60 5.21 -14.11
N ALA A 372 -16.38 4.44 -15.17
CA ALA A 372 -17.20 3.27 -15.48
C ALA A 372 -16.90 2.13 -14.49
N ARG A 373 -17.95 1.56 -13.91
CA ARG A 373 -17.86 0.33 -13.11
C ARG A 373 -18.05 -0.92 -13.96
N GLU A 374 -18.78 -0.81 -15.06
CA GLU A 374 -19.07 -1.90 -15.98
C GLU A 374 -18.54 -1.59 -17.36
N VAL A 375 -17.81 -2.53 -17.91
CA VAL A 375 -17.19 -2.42 -19.22
C VAL A 375 -17.53 -3.61 -20.08
N ARG A 376 -17.77 -3.35 -21.36
CA ARG A 376 -17.95 -4.33 -22.40
C ARG A 376 -16.60 -4.58 -23.06
N ILE A 377 -16.16 -5.84 -23.08
CA ILE A 377 -14.89 -6.26 -23.67
C ILE A 377 -15.17 -7.22 -24.80
N THR A 378 -14.76 -6.84 -25.99
CA THR A 378 -14.87 -7.67 -27.20
C THR A 378 -13.50 -8.25 -27.53
N PHE A 379 -13.42 -9.56 -27.70
CA PHE A 379 -12.22 -10.31 -28.03
C PHE A 379 -12.11 -10.60 -29.52
N GLY A 380 -10.89 -10.82 -30.00
CA GLY A 380 -10.65 -11.27 -31.38
C GLY A 380 -11.08 -12.72 -31.60
N GLU A 381 -10.87 -13.57 -30.60
CA GLU A 381 -11.20 -14.99 -30.62
C GLU A 381 -12.64 -15.26 -30.17
N GLU A 382 -13.18 -16.39 -30.59
CA GLU A 382 -14.46 -16.89 -30.09
C GLU A 382 -14.29 -17.52 -28.71
N LEU A 383 -15.10 -17.09 -27.76
CA LEU A 383 -15.11 -17.61 -26.40
C LEU A 383 -15.82 -18.98 -26.32
N PRO A 384 -15.31 -19.96 -25.57
CA PRO A 384 -16.02 -21.21 -25.29
C PRO A 384 -17.44 -20.96 -24.78
N ALA A 385 -18.38 -21.84 -25.15
CA ALA A 385 -19.80 -21.64 -24.87
C ALA A 385 -20.14 -21.55 -23.38
N ASP A 386 -19.35 -22.21 -22.55
CA ASP A 386 -19.50 -22.26 -21.09
C ASP A 386 -18.84 -21.07 -20.35
N TYR A 387 -18.29 -20.07 -21.08
CA TYR A 387 -17.74 -18.86 -20.47
C TYR A 387 -18.84 -17.80 -20.32
N HIS A 388 -19.56 -17.88 -19.21
CA HIS A 388 -20.70 -17.02 -18.86
C HIS A 388 -20.75 -16.74 -17.35
N ALA A 389 -21.59 -15.81 -16.91
CA ALA A 389 -21.65 -15.31 -15.54
C ALA A 389 -21.92 -16.40 -14.50
N GLU A 390 -22.83 -17.35 -14.79
CA GLU A 390 -23.23 -18.42 -13.86
C GLU A 390 -22.08 -19.36 -13.51
N ARG A 391 -21.02 -19.39 -14.31
CA ARG A 391 -19.80 -20.14 -14.01
C ARG A 391 -18.98 -19.49 -12.89
N GLY A 392 -19.27 -18.26 -12.48
CA GLY A 392 -18.53 -17.53 -11.44
C GLY A 392 -17.09 -17.22 -11.85
N ILE A 393 -16.91 -16.60 -13.01
CA ILE A 393 -15.60 -16.29 -13.60
C ILE A 393 -15.28 -14.81 -13.55
N SER A 394 -13.99 -14.50 -13.54
CA SER A 394 -13.44 -13.17 -13.67
C SER A 394 -12.38 -13.11 -14.75
N MET A 395 -12.19 -11.93 -15.31
CA MET A 395 -11.16 -11.62 -16.31
C MET A 395 -9.91 -11.07 -15.64
N GLU A 396 -8.75 -11.55 -16.04
CA GLU A 396 -7.43 -11.07 -15.62
C GLU A 396 -6.66 -10.55 -16.84
N ASN A 397 -6.16 -9.31 -16.79
CA ASN A 397 -5.35 -8.72 -17.86
C ASN A 397 -3.88 -9.13 -17.67
N LEU A 398 -3.36 -9.98 -18.55
CA LEU A 398 -1.99 -10.49 -18.50
C LEU A 398 -0.96 -9.53 -19.09
N SER A 399 -1.38 -8.54 -19.87
CA SER A 399 -0.49 -7.53 -20.47
C SER A 399 -0.10 -6.44 -19.48
N ARG A 400 -0.94 -6.22 -18.46
CA ARG A 400 -0.72 -5.20 -17.42
C ARG A 400 -0.17 -5.84 -16.14
N THR A 401 1.02 -6.44 -16.27
CA THR A 401 1.72 -7.18 -15.23
C THR A 401 3.22 -6.90 -15.33
N PRO A 402 3.84 -6.20 -14.34
CA PRO A 402 5.24 -5.85 -14.38
C PRO A 402 6.12 -6.99 -13.86
N SER A 403 7.40 -7.03 -14.27
CA SER A 403 8.45 -7.65 -13.48
C SER A 403 8.82 -6.76 -12.30
N VAL A 404 9.26 -7.34 -11.18
CA VAL A 404 9.51 -6.59 -9.95
C VAL A 404 10.93 -6.85 -9.45
N VAL A 405 11.65 -5.77 -9.12
CA VAL A 405 12.91 -5.82 -8.38
C VAL A 405 12.73 -4.99 -7.10
N PHE A 406 12.89 -5.65 -5.96
CA PHE A 406 12.87 -5.03 -4.64
C PHE A 406 14.18 -5.38 -3.92
N ALA A 407 15.16 -4.46 -3.94
CA ALA A 407 16.52 -4.78 -3.50
C ALA A 407 17.17 -3.68 -2.65
N HIS A 408 17.99 -4.11 -1.67
CA HIS A 408 18.74 -3.21 -0.77
C HIS A 408 17.84 -2.23 0.02
N ASN A 409 16.60 -2.59 0.31
CA ASN A 409 15.65 -1.73 1.00
C ASN A 409 15.57 -2.03 2.50
N LEU A 410 15.17 -1.00 3.27
CA LEU A 410 14.77 -1.14 4.66
C LEU A 410 13.26 -0.94 4.78
N VAL A 411 12.56 -1.94 5.33
CA VAL A 411 11.14 -1.87 5.69
C VAL A 411 11.02 -2.08 7.18
N ARG A 412 10.42 -1.13 7.92
CA ARG A 412 10.32 -1.27 9.36
C ARG A 412 9.13 -0.57 10.01
N HIS A 413 8.70 -1.13 11.14
CA HIS A 413 7.75 -0.54 12.08
C HIS A 413 6.41 -0.16 11.44
N ASN A 414 6.01 -0.83 10.37
CA ASN A 414 4.76 -0.56 9.69
C ASN A 414 3.63 -1.51 10.14
N ARG A 415 2.43 -1.05 9.94
CA ARG A 415 1.22 -1.87 10.05
C ARG A 415 1.12 -2.79 8.82
N ALA A 416 0.42 -3.91 8.99
CA ALA A 416 0.13 -4.91 7.97
C ALA A 416 1.38 -5.64 7.45
N ARG A 417 1.67 -5.66 6.18
CA ARG A 417 2.73 -6.48 5.59
C ARG A 417 3.95 -5.64 5.23
N GLY A 418 5.09 -6.30 5.07
CA GLY A 418 6.24 -5.64 4.46
C GLY A 418 5.93 -5.34 3.00
N ILE A 419 5.81 -6.39 2.18
CA ILE A 419 5.47 -6.27 0.76
C ILE A 419 4.41 -7.29 0.33
N LEU A 420 3.54 -6.88 -0.61
CA LEU A 420 2.54 -7.71 -1.28
C LEU A 420 2.78 -7.66 -2.79
N ILE A 421 3.02 -8.80 -3.44
CA ILE A 421 3.33 -8.84 -4.87
C ILE A 421 2.51 -9.92 -5.57
N ASN A 422 1.74 -9.53 -6.57
CA ASN A 422 0.95 -10.40 -7.42
C ASN A 422 1.24 -10.09 -8.89
N THR A 423 2.13 -10.87 -9.51
CA THR A 423 2.46 -10.76 -10.94
C THR A 423 2.92 -12.09 -11.50
N PRO A 424 2.56 -12.44 -12.74
CA PRO A 424 3.09 -13.64 -13.41
C PRO A 424 4.51 -13.43 -13.99
N ARG A 425 5.09 -12.25 -13.85
CA ARG A 425 6.44 -11.93 -14.33
C ARG A 425 7.48 -12.22 -13.25
N PRO A 426 8.78 -12.28 -13.62
CA PRO A 426 9.83 -12.51 -12.65
C PRO A 426 9.85 -11.50 -11.51
N VAL A 427 10.06 -11.99 -10.28
CA VAL A 427 10.17 -11.19 -9.06
C VAL A 427 11.51 -11.50 -8.38
N LEU A 428 12.28 -10.45 -8.09
CA LEU A 428 13.52 -10.52 -7.32
C LEU A 428 13.37 -9.69 -6.04
N ILE A 429 13.56 -10.34 -4.89
CA ILE A 429 13.54 -9.72 -3.56
C ILE A 429 14.88 -10.05 -2.89
N GLU A 430 15.83 -9.12 -2.88
CA GLU A 430 17.18 -9.42 -2.40
C GLU A 430 17.80 -8.32 -1.55
N GLU A 431 18.61 -8.76 -0.57
CA GLU A 431 19.41 -7.89 0.30
C GLU A 431 18.60 -6.81 1.02
N ASN A 432 17.32 -7.12 1.35
CA ASN A 432 16.46 -6.23 2.12
C ASN A 432 16.50 -6.57 3.62
N THR A 433 16.19 -5.58 4.43
CA THR A 433 15.91 -5.76 5.86
C THR A 433 14.44 -5.47 6.13
N PHE A 434 13.74 -6.46 6.70
CA PHE A 434 12.39 -6.32 7.23
C PHE A 434 12.48 -6.36 8.76
N ASP A 435 12.13 -5.26 9.42
CA ASP A 435 12.38 -5.07 10.84
C ASP A 435 11.08 -4.69 11.57
N HIS A 436 10.62 -5.55 12.50
CA HIS A 436 9.40 -5.33 13.30
C HIS A 436 8.16 -4.96 12.44
N VAL A 437 8.02 -5.60 11.28
CA VAL A 437 6.80 -5.53 10.46
C VAL A 437 5.68 -6.25 11.21
N SER A 438 4.50 -5.63 11.30
CA SER A 438 3.41 -6.16 12.12
C SER A 438 2.84 -7.48 11.62
N GLY A 439 2.76 -7.68 10.31
CA GLY A 439 2.33 -8.93 9.67
C GLY A 439 3.47 -9.68 9.00
N SER A 440 3.18 -10.40 7.93
CA SER A 440 4.20 -11.07 7.10
C SER A 440 5.16 -10.06 6.47
N ALA A 441 6.44 -10.38 6.47
CA ALA A 441 7.42 -9.58 5.72
C ALA A 441 7.13 -9.60 4.22
N ILE A 442 6.78 -10.78 3.69
CA ILE A 442 6.47 -10.98 2.27
C ILE A 442 5.16 -11.74 2.15
N LEU A 443 4.24 -11.20 1.37
CA LEU A 443 2.96 -11.83 1.06
C LEU A 443 2.74 -11.91 -0.46
N PHE A 444 2.30 -13.07 -0.94
CA PHE A 444 1.74 -13.28 -2.28
C PHE A 444 0.28 -13.71 -2.08
N SER A 445 -0.66 -12.86 -2.45
CA SER A 445 -2.08 -13.10 -2.16
C SER A 445 -2.99 -12.51 -3.23
N THR A 446 -3.27 -13.29 -4.26
CA THR A 446 -4.32 -12.92 -5.21
C THR A 446 -5.70 -13.08 -4.58
N ASP A 447 -6.63 -12.20 -4.91
CA ASP A 447 -7.98 -12.21 -4.37
C ASP A 447 -9.02 -11.89 -5.45
N ASN A 448 -9.86 -12.87 -5.75
CA ASN A 448 -10.95 -12.74 -6.71
C ASN A 448 -12.35 -12.72 -6.03
N ASN A 449 -12.41 -12.32 -4.75
CA ASN A 449 -13.63 -12.38 -3.97
C ASN A 449 -13.88 -11.16 -3.08
N MET A 450 -12.84 -10.44 -2.66
CA MET A 450 -12.93 -9.29 -1.73
C MET A 450 -12.31 -8.02 -2.34
N TRP A 451 -10.98 -7.99 -2.49
CA TRP A 451 -10.25 -6.84 -3.06
C TRP A 451 -10.18 -6.87 -4.59
N TYR A 452 -10.35 -8.04 -5.19
CA TYR A 452 -10.24 -8.26 -6.64
C TYR A 452 -8.86 -7.89 -7.20
N GLU A 453 -7.83 -8.09 -6.40
CA GLU A 453 -6.44 -7.91 -6.79
C GLU A 453 -5.93 -9.13 -7.54
N SER A 454 -5.56 -8.96 -8.80
CA SER A 454 -5.15 -10.05 -9.68
C SER A 454 -3.64 -10.20 -9.79
N GLY A 455 -3.20 -11.39 -10.13
CA GLY A 455 -1.82 -11.74 -10.43
C GLY A 455 -1.46 -13.14 -9.93
N GLN A 456 -0.95 -13.96 -10.83
CA GLN A 456 -0.45 -15.30 -10.52
C GLN A 456 1.06 -15.26 -10.42
N THR A 457 1.61 -15.26 -9.22
CA THR A 457 3.06 -15.29 -9.02
C THR A 457 3.65 -16.63 -9.48
N ARG A 458 4.60 -16.62 -10.40
CA ARG A 458 5.16 -17.80 -11.05
C ARG A 458 6.64 -18.02 -10.78
N GLU A 459 7.45 -17.00 -10.90
CA GLU A 459 8.91 -17.07 -10.77
C GLU A 459 9.38 -16.04 -9.75
N VAL A 460 9.94 -16.51 -8.63
CA VAL A 460 10.33 -15.65 -7.50
C VAL A 460 11.69 -16.07 -6.97
N VAL A 461 12.55 -15.10 -6.73
CA VAL A 461 13.79 -15.27 -5.98
C VAL A 461 13.77 -14.37 -4.75
N ILE A 462 13.81 -14.97 -3.56
CA ILE A 462 13.89 -14.29 -2.26
C ILE A 462 15.23 -14.69 -1.65
N ARG A 463 16.23 -13.81 -1.69
CA ARG A 463 17.56 -14.17 -1.24
C ARG A 463 18.30 -13.07 -0.49
N ARG A 464 19.16 -13.49 0.44
CA ARG A 464 20.02 -12.62 1.24
C ARG A 464 19.29 -11.51 2.00
N ASN A 465 18.00 -11.73 2.30
CA ASN A 465 17.22 -10.80 3.14
C ASN A 465 17.40 -11.12 4.62
N THR A 466 17.21 -10.11 5.46
CA THR A 466 17.14 -10.24 6.91
C THR A 466 15.71 -9.95 7.37
N PHE A 467 15.13 -10.89 8.10
CA PHE A 467 13.83 -10.76 8.75
C PHE A 467 14.05 -10.66 10.26
N GLN A 468 13.81 -9.48 10.84
CA GLN A 468 14.03 -9.20 12.25
C GLN A 468 12.70 -9.02 12.97
N ASP A 469 12.35 -10.00 13.82
CA ASP A 469 11.18 -9.96 14.71
C ASP A 469 9.88 -9.45 14.05
N VAL A 470 9.60 -9.94 12.85
CA VAL A 470 8.33 -9.67 12.14
C VAL A 470 7.18 -10.49 12.73
N LEU A 471 5.94 -10.29 12.29
CA LEU A 471 4.72 -10.92 12.81
C LEU A 471 4.36 -10.46 14.23
N THR A 472 4.59 -9.20 14.57
CA THR A 472 4.28 -8.66 15.91
C THR A 472 2.78 -8.47 16.16
N SER A 473 1.92 -8.64 15.14
CA SER A 473 0.45 -8.63 15.22
C SER A 473 -0.17 -9.64 14.26
N LEU A 474 -1.46 -9.95 14.46
CA LEU A 474 -2.23 -10.82 13.56
C LEU A 474 -3.01 -9.97 12.56
N TYR A 475 -2.84 -10.30 11.29
CA TYR A 475 -3.60 -9.73 10.18
C TYR A 475 -4.16 -10.82 9.28
N GLN A 476 -5.08 -10.46 8.39
CA GLN A 476 -5.56 -11.32 7.33
C GLN A 476 -4.38 -11.81 6.47
N PHE A 477 -4.35 -13.11 6.21
CA PHE A 477 -3.37 -13.78 5.32
C PHE A 477 -1.91 -13.71 5.79
N THR A 478 -1.63 -13.18 6.98
CA THR A 478 -0.28 -13.05 7.55
C THR A 478 -0.05 -14.12 8.61
N THR A 479 0.28 -15.32 8.18
CA THR A 479 0.36 -16.53 9.03
C THR A 479 1.77 -17.07 9.19
N ALA A 480 2.74 -16.48 8.49
CA ALA A 480 4.16 -16.78 8.59
C ALA A 480 5.00 -15.56 8.18
N VAL A 481 6.31 -15.58 8.39
CA VAL A 481 7.24 -14.54 7.93
C VAL A 481 7.11 -14.33 6.43
N ILE A 482 7.08 -15.41 5.66
CA ILE A 482 6.74 -15.43 4.24
C ILE A 482 5.43 -16.18 4.07
N SER A 483 4.42 -15.53 3.49
CA SER A 483 3.11 -16.13 3.23
C SER A 483 2.80 -16.13 1.73
N ILE A 484 2.46 -17.31 1.19
CA ILE A 484 1.90 -17.50 -0.15
C ILE A 484 0.46 -17.96 0.07
N HIS A 485 -0.45 -16.98 0.14
CA HIS A 485 -1.80 -17.20 0.66
C HIS A 485 -2.86 -16.63 -0.30
N PRO A 486 -3.08 -17.25 -1.47
CA PRO A 486 -4.19 -16.88 -2.36
C PRO A 486 -5.52 -17.11 -1.66
N ILE A 487 -6.51 -16.25 -1.95
CA ILE A 487 -7.85 -16.40 -1.40
C ILE A 487 -8.64 -17.40 -2.23
N ILE A 488 -8.60 -18.65 -1.83
CA ILE A 488 -9.29 -19.77 -2.49
C ILE A 488 -10.45 -20.27 -1.62
N PRO A 489 -11.70 -19.90 -1.89
CA PRO A 489 -12.84 -20.33 -1.10
C PRO A 489 -12.98 -21.86 -0.96
N GLU A 490 -12.70 -22.61 -2.02
CA GLU A 490 -12.82 -24.07 -2.06
C GLU A 490 -11.55 -24.72 -2.62
N LEU A 491 -10.49 -24.74 -1.82
CA LEU A 491 -9.18 -25.29 -2.20
C LEU A 491 -9.26 -26.76 -2.65
N THR A 492 -10.15 -27.56 -2.08
CA THR A 492 -10.33 -28.99 -2.41
C THR A 492 -10.83 -29.24 -3.83
N LEU A 493 -11.42 -28.24 -4.48
CA LEU A 493 -11.88 -28.35 -5.87
C LEU A 493 -10.76 -28.03 -6.87
N GLN A 494 -9.66 -27.43 -6.40
CA GLN A 494 -8.58 -27.01 -7.27
C GLN A 494 -7.84 -28.22 -7.84
N ARG A 495 -7.64 -28.25 -9.16
CA ARG A 495 -6.98 -29.36 -9.87
C ARG A 495 -5.47 -29.20 -9.93
N HIS A 496 -4.99 -27.96 -10.03
CA HIS A 496 -3.58 -27.62 -10.14
C HIS A 496 -3.26 -26.43 -9.24
N PRO A 497 -2.11 -26.41 -8.58
CA PRO A 497 -1.67 -25.25 -7.83
C PRO A 497 -1.72 -23.99 -8.67
N PHE A 498 -2.07 -22.87 -8.04
CA PHE A 498 -2.20 -21.59 -8.72
C PHE A 498 -0.85 -20.86 -8.85
N TYR A 499 -0.02 -20.90 -7.81
CA TYR A 499 1.28 -20.26 -7.80
C TYR A 499 2.40 -21.20 -8.23
N GLY A 500 3.51 -20.60 -8.70
CA GLY A 500 4.67 -21.33 -9.22
C GLY A 500 4.42 -21.92 -10.60
N GLN A 501 5.38 -22.66 -11.10
CA GLN A 501 5.34 -23.33 -12.41
C GLN A 501 6.24 -24.58 -12.47
N GLY A 502 6.43 -25.26 -11.33
CA GLY A 502 7.28 -26.44 -11.21
C GLY A 502 8.51 -26.22 -10.34
N ALA A 503 9.32 -27.27 -10.23
CA ALA A 503 10.45 -27.33 -9.31
C ALA A 503 11.37 -26.10 -9.37
N GLY A 504 11.59 -25.46 -8.21
CA GLY A 504 12.49 -24.33 -8.07
C GLY A 504 12.00 -23.00 -8.67
N SER A 505 10.73 -22.90 -9.02
CA SER A 505 10.17 -21.63 -9.53
C SER A 505 10.03 -20.57 -8.44
N ILE A 506 9.89 -20.96 -7.18
CA ILE A 506 9.92 -20.06 -6.01
C ILE A 506 11.12 -20.44 -5.15
N ARG A 507 12.14 -19.60 -5.13
CA ARG A 507 13.40 -19.84 -4.45
C ARG A 507 13.55 -18.93 -3.25
N ILE A 508 13.78 -19.53 -2.07
CA ILE A 508 13.99 -18.85 -0.79
C ILE A 508 15.37 -19.26 -0.29
N GLU A 509 16.37 -18.42 -0.56
CA GLU A 509 17.77 -18.81 -0.45
C GLU A 509 18.61 -17.81 0.34
N ASP A 510 19.51 -18.32 1.19
CA ASP A 510 20.53 -17.54 1.91
C ASP A 510 19.99 -16.37 2.74
N ASN A 511 18.74 -16.46 3.24
CA ASN A 511 18.12 -15.45 4.09
C ASN A 511 18.45 -15.69 5.58
N ILE A 512 18.34 -14.65 6.37
CA ILE A 512 18.49 -14.69 7.84
C ILE A 512 17.14 -14.42 8.48
N PHE A 513 16.62 -15.41 9.22
CA PHE A 513 15.37 -15.32 9.97
C PHE A 513 15.71 -15.16 11.46
N ARG A 514 15.71 -13.94 11.97
CA ARG A 514 15.77 -13.62 13.40
C ARG A 514 14.35 -13.44 13.90
N THR A 515 13.82 -14.44 14.58
CA THR A 515 12.38 -14.46 14.90
C THR A 515 12.11 -14.96 16.31
N PHE A 516 11.14 -14.32 16.97
CA PHE A 516 10.66 -14.73 18.30
C PHE A 516 9.59 -15.84 18.21
N ASP A 517 8.95 -16.04 17.07
CA ASP A 517 7.89 -17.03 16.89
C ASP A 517 8.28 -18.10 15.85
N THR A 518 7.45 -19.13 15.71
CA THR A 518 7.80 -20.33 14.95
C THR A 518 7.56 -20.24 13.44
N PRO A 519 6.46 -19.63 12.92
CA PRO A 519 6.07 -19.79 11.52
C PRO A 519 6.98 -18.99 10.56
N LEU A 520 7.71 -19.70 9.71
CA LEU A 520 8.61 -19.11 8.71
C LEU A 520 7.98 -19.03 7.32
N LEU A 521 7.33 -20.11 6.89
CA LEU A 521 6.69 -20.19 5.57
C LEU A 521 5.30 -20.82 5.69
N HIS A 522 4.29 -20.11 5.21
CA HIS A 522 2.98 -20.70 4.91
C HIS A 522 2.73 -20.59 3.41
N ALA A 523 2.52 -21.71 2.75
CA ALA A 523 2.24 -21.75 1.32
C ALA A 523 0.96 -22.57 1.04
N ILE A 524 0.05 -21.97 0.27
CA ILE A 524 -1.17 -22.57 -0.22
C ILE A 524 -1.12 -22.61 -1.73
N SER A 525 -1.52 -23.75 -2.34
CA SER A 525 -1.69 -23.87 -3.79
C SER A 525 -0.44 -23.46 -4.57
N THR A 526 0.72 -24.01 -4.20
CA THR A 526 2.03 -23.63 -4.76
C THR A 526 2.74 -24.83 -5.37
N ASP A 527 3.31 -24.64 -6.57
CA ASP A 527 4.09 -25.64 -7.30
C ASP A 527 5.54 -25.17 -7.45
N GLY A 528 6.47 -25.78 -6.72
CA GLY A 528 7.89 -25.57 -6.90
C GLY A 528 8.56 -24.61 -5.92
N ILE A 529 8.58 -24.93 -4.63
CA ILE A 529 9.35 -24.20 -3.62
C ILE A 529 10.71 -24.86 -3.42
N LEU A 530 11.78 -24.04 -3.47
CA LEU A 530 13.12 -24.41 -3.08
C LEU A 530 13.56 -23.56 -1.89
N TRP A 531 13.85 -24.21 -0.76
CA TRP A 531 14.33 -23.57 0.49
C TRP A 531 15.75 -24.05 0.77
N ARG A 532 16.76 -23.18 0.61
CA ARG A 532 18.18 -23.52 0.73
C ARG A 532 19.00 -22.43 1.43
N GLY A 533 20.03 -22.85 2.16
CA GLY A 533 21.04 -21.97 2.72
C GLY A 533 20.53 -20.96 3.76
N ASN A 534 19.27 -21.03 4.15
CA ASN A 534 18.69 -20.09 5.10
C ASN A 534 19.23 -20.32 6.52
N LYS A 535 19.36 -19.23 7.28
CA LYS A 535 19.81 -19.25 8.67
C LYS A 535 18.65 -18.84 9.58
N ILE A 536 18.35 -19.65 10.59
CA ILE A 536 17.28 -19.41 11.54
C ILE A 536 17.93 -19.09 12.90
N GLU A 537 17.70 -17.88 13.40
CA GLU A 537 18.24 -17.36 14.65
C GLU A 537 17.07 -16.99 15.59
N PRO A 538 16.68 -17.87 16.54
CA PRO A 538 15.61 -17.57 17.48
C PRO A 538 15.95 -16.35 18.36
N THR A 539 15.01 -15.42 18.50
CA THR A 539 15.08 -14.31 19.45
C THR A 539 14.18 -14.58 20.66
N LYS A 540 14.30 -13.72 21.68
CA LYS A 540 13.44 -13.73 22.88
C LYS A 540 12.77 -12.37 23.09
N THR A 541 12.64 -11.58 22.03
CA THR A 541 12.13 -10.21 22.09
C THR A 541 10.67 -10.20 22.55
N TYR A 542 9.87 -11.15 22.08
CA TYR A 542 8.45 -11.28 22.42
C TYR A 542 8.07 -12.73 22.74
N PRO A 543 6.98 -12.96 23.51
CA PRO A 543 6.43 -14.29 23.68
C PRO A 543 5.78 -14.78 22.37
N LYS A 544 5.89 -16.10 22.10
CA LYS A 544 5.16 -16.73 20.99
C LYS A 544 3.66 -16.58 21.17
N TYR A 545 2.92 -16.34 20.06
CA TYR A 545 1.47 -16.17 20.13
C TYR A 545 0.73 -16.54 18.85
N HIS A 546 1.43 -16.79 17.76
CA HIS A 546 0.80 -17.17 16.50
C HIS A 546 0.04 -18.49 16.65
N PRO A 547 -1.19 -18.60 16.13
CA PRO A 547 -1.96 -19.85 16.18
C PRO A 547 -1.28 -20.99 15.41
N ASN A 548 -0.62 -20.69 14.30
CA ASN A 548 0.24 -21.63 13.61
C ASN A 548 1.59 -21.74 14.36
N GLN A 549 1.90 -22.93 14.83
CA GLN A 549 3.19 -23.21 15.49
C GLN A 549 4.07 -24.15 14.65
N LYS A 550 3.74 -24.36 13.38
CA LYS A 550 4.61 -25.07 12.43
C LYS A 550 5.54 -24.09 11.75
N ARG A 551 6.80 -24.49 11.61
CA ARG A 551 7.81 -23.72 10.85
C ARG A 551 7.42 -23.60 9.38
N PHE A 552 6.93 -24.70 8.81
CA PHE A 552 6.43 -24.80 7.43
C PHE A 552 5.00 -25.32 7.45
N LEU A 553 4.05 -24.54 6.94
CA LEU A 553 2.67 -24.96 6.71
C LEU A 553 2.43 -24.97 5.20
N LEU A 554 2.13 -26.15 4.65
CA LEU A 554 2.03 -26.39 3.21
C LEU A 554 0.68 -27.03 2.89
N GLU A 555 -0.14 -26.36 2.08
CA GLU A 555 -1.50 -26.80 1.76
C GLU A 555 -1.71 -26.81 0.24
N GLY A 556 -2.06 -27.95 -0.34
CA GLY A 556 -2.25 -28.09 -1.79
C GLY A 556 -0.98 -27.77 -2.60
N CYS A 557 0.20 -28.02 -2.03
CA CYS A 557 1.50 -27.73 -2.65
C CYS A 557 2.12 -28.97 -3.33
N ARG A 558 2.99 -28.73 -4.33
CA ARG A 558 3.76 -29.78 -5.03
C ARG A 558 5.20 -29.34 -5.25
N ASN A 559 6.10 -30.28 -5.54
CA ASN A 559 7.52 -30.04 -5.86
C ASN A 559 8.20 -29.13 -4.81
N ILE A 560 8.04 -29.52 -3.54
CA ILE A 560 8.58 -28.78 -2.40
C ILE A 560 9.91 -29.41 -1.99
N ASP A 561 10.98 -28.63 -2.02
CA ASP A 561 12.31 -29.04 -1.62
C ASP A 561 12.81 -28.11 -0.49
N ILE A 562 12.75 -28.59 0.74
CA ILE A 562 13.21 -27.91 1.95
C ILE A 562 14.43 -28.64 2.49
N GLU A 563 15.49 -27.89 2.79
CA GLU A 563 16.73 -28.42 3.35
C GLU A 563 16.47 -29.22 4.63
N PRO A 564 17.00 -30.47 4.74
CA PRO A 564 16.64 -31.38 5.85
C PRO A 564 16.90 -30.81 7.25
N LYS A 565 17.96 -30.00 7.44
CA LYS A 565 18.29 -29.36 8.71
C LYS A 565 17.18 -28.43 9.24
N ASP A 566 16.37 -27.84 8.34
CA ASP A 566 15.33 -26.87 8.67
C ASP A 566 13.95 -27.51 8.85
N GLN A 567 13.77 -28.77 8.44
CA GLN A 567 12.53 -29.53 8.60
C GLN A 567 12.29 -30.02 10.03
N VAL A 568 13.32 -30.00 10.88
CA VAL A 568 13.22 -30.45 12.27
C VAL A 568 12.56 -29.31 13.09
N GLU A 569 11.43 -29.64 13.75
CA GLU A 569 10.70 -28.73 14.64
C GLU A 569 11.42 -28.45 15.95
#